data_340dbb2add2f33b33d3e547904200f35
#
_entry.id   340dbb2add2f33b33d3e547904200f35
#
_cell.length_a   1.000
_cell.length_b   1.000
_cell.length_c   1.000
_cell.angle_alpha   90.00
_cell.angle_beta   90.00
_cell.angle_gamma   90.00
#
_symmetry.space_group_name_H-M   'P 1'
#
loop_
_entity.id
_entity.type
_entity.pdbx_description
1 polymer ?
#
loop_
_entity_poly.entity_id
_entity_poly.type
_entity_poly.pdbx_seq_one_letter_code
_entity_poly.pdbx_strand_id
1 'polypeptide(L)'
;MKRRHLIILCLSLILLLMNTSCFRKEEKRIEAQWENTLLLPGCAGMPENVGLAGAYSGIVEGKLLVLGGANFPDKYPWEGGLKTWWATLYSYNLDTEEWTVYDDFLDRPLAYGVSISLPEGLLCIGGCDHARCSDKVFLIKKEIDSFVIDSVSYPSLP
;
A
#
# COMPACT_ATOMS: atom_id res chain seq x y z
N MET A 1 -27.07 -52.87 -44.11
CA MET A 1 -26.42 -51.59 -44.46
C MET A 1 -26.93 -50.42 -43.65
N LYS A 2 -28.20 -50.19 -43.41
CA LYS A 2 -28.77 -49.02 -42.72
C LYS A 2 -28.28 -48.82 -41.25
N ARG A 3 -28.06 -49.89 -40.47
CA ARG A 3 -27.63 -49.80 -39.06
C ARG A 3 -26.19 -49.30 -38.89
N ARG A 4 -25.29 -49.61 -39.78
CA ARG A 4 -23.89 -49.15 -39.74
C ARG A 4 -23.78 -47.63 -40.04
N HIS A 5 -24.56 -47.11 -40.96
CA HIS A 5 -24.60 -45.70 -41.28
C HIS A 5 -25.16 -44.87 -40.13
N LEU A 6 -26.15 -45.37 -39.40
CA LEU A 6 -26.73 -44.68 -38.24
C LEU A 6 -25.72 -44.60 -37.09
N ILE A 7 -24.96 -45.67 -36.83
CA ILE A 7 -23.91 -45.65 -35.79
C ILE A 7 -22.78 -44.66 -36.12
N ILE A 8 -22.34 -44.58 -37.39
CA ILE A 8 -21.32 -43.64 -37.83
C ILE A 8 -21.84 -42.20 -37.70
N LEU A 9 -23.11 -41.96 -38.04
CA LEU A 9 -23.72 -40.62 -37.90
C LEU A 9 -23.80 -40.19 -36.44
N CYS A 10 -24.22 -41.10 -35.53
CA CYS A 10 -24.27 -40.80 -34.09
C CYS A 10 -22.85 -40.54 -33.50
N LEU A 11 -21.84 -41.32 -33.90
CA LEU A 11 -20.48 -41.13 -33.47
C LEU A 11 -19.89 -39.80 -33.97
N SER A 12 -20.19 -39.42 -35.22
CA SER A 12 -19.72 -38.10 -35.75
C SER A 12 -20.44 -36.93 -35.08
N LEU A 13 -21.70 -37.06 -34.71
CA LEU A 13 -22.47 -36.05 -33.97
C LEU A 13 -21.93 -35.87 -32.53
N ILE A 14 -21.59 -36.98 -31.85
CA ILE A 14 -20.98 -36.93 -30.51
C ILE A 14 -19.59 -36.29 -30.57
N LEU A 15 -18.79 -36.61 -31.60
CA LEU A 15 -17.47 -36.00 -31.79
C LEU A 15 -17.57 -34.47 -32.08
N LEU A 16 -18.62 -34.06 -32.81
CA LEU A 16 -18.89 -32.63 -33.05
C LEU A 16 -19.30 -31.94 -31.77
N LEU A 17 -20.14 -32.55 -30.94
CA LEU A 17 -20.58 -31.98 -29.66
C LEU A 17 -19.46 -31.89 -28.61
N MET A 18 -18.50 -32.82 -28.63
CA MET A 18 -17.32 -32.75 -27.74
C MET A 18 -16.34 -31.63 -28.10
N ASN A 19 -16.30 -31.18 -29.36
CA ASN A 19 -15.46 -30.05 -29.77
C ASN A 19 -16.03 -28.68 -29.40
N THR A 20 -17.31 -28.57 -29.02
CA THR A 20 -17.91 -27.29 -28.62
C THR A 20 -17.77 -26.96 -27.13
N SER A 21 -17.21 -27.88 -26.32
CA SER A 21 -17.10 -27.71 -24.86
C SER A 21 -15.85 -26.95 -24.42
N CYS A 22 -15.00 -26.52 -25.36
CA CYS A 22 -13.88 -25.65 -25.01
C CYS A 22 -14.35 -24.19 -24.97
N PHE A 23 -15.27 -23.88 -24.04
CA PHE A 23 -15.54 -22.49 -23.66
C PHE A 23 -14.27 -21.94 -23.02
N ARG A 24 -13.42 -21.34 -23.83
CA ARG A 24 -12.29 -20.55 -23.35
C ARG A 24 -12.88 -19.37 -22.58
N LYS A 25 -12.89 -19.51 -21.23
CA LYS A 25 -13.25 -18.40 -20.37
C LYS A 25 -12.29 -17.25 -20.73
N GLU A 26 -12.80 -16.19 -21.34
CA GLU A 26 -12.01 -14.98 -21.56
C GLU A 26 -11.53 -14.51 -20.18
N GLU A 27 -10.25 -14.71 -19.90
CA GLU A 27 -9.63 -14.08 -18.75
C GLU A 27 -9.68 -12.56 -18.98
N LYS A 28 -10.53 -11.90 -18.23
CA LYS A 28 -10.63 -10.45 -18.21
C LYS A 28 -9.27 -9.93 -17.75
N ARG A 29 -8.40 -9.53 -18.69
CA ARG A 29 -7.14 -8.89 -18.38
C ARG A 29 -7.47 -7.54 -17.72
N ILE A 30 -6.97 -7.35 -16.53
CA ILE A 30 -6.98 -6.03 -15.88
C ILE A 30 -5.84 -5.26 -16.52
N GLU A 31 -6.17 -4.23 -17.27
CA GLU A 31 -5.18 -3.25 -17.75
C GLU A 31 -5.02 -2.20 -16.64
N ALA A 32 -3.83 -2.12 -16.06
CA ALA A 32 -3.47 -1.10 -15.09
C ALA A 32 -2.69 0.01 -15.83
N GLN A 33 -3.17 1.24 -15.68
CA GLN A 33 -2.43 2.43 -16.09
C GLN A 33 -1.78 3.03 -14.84
N TRP A 34 -0.50 3.38 -14.96
CA TRP A 34 0.28 3.97 -13.89
C TRP A 34 0.57 5.42 -14.23
N GLU A 35 0.18 6.31 -13.33
CA GLU A 35 0.43 7.75 -13.45
C GLU A 35 1.14 8.24 -12.20
N ASN A 36 2.18 9.06 -12.37
CA ASN A 36 2.86 9.74 -11.27
C ASN A 36 2.27 11.14 -11.09
N THR A 37 1.05 11.20 -10.56
CA THR A 37 0.31 12.46 -10.42
C THR A 37 0.46 13.09 -9.04
N LEU A 38 0.81 12.30 -8.02
CA LEU A 38 0.90 12.74 -6.64
C LEU A 38 2.29 12.44 -6.08
N LEU A 39 3.15 13.46 -6.02
CA LEU A 39 4.50 13.35 -5.46
C LEU A 39 4.48 13.80 -3.99
N LEU A 40 5.20 13.07 -3.14
CA LEU A 40 5.45 13.50 -1.76
C LEU A 40 6.34 14.74 -1.75
N PRO A 41 6.00 15.79 -0.99
CA PRO A 41 6.87 16.96 -0.84
C PRO A 41 8.14 16.61 -0.06
N GLY A 42 9.11 17.49 -0.09
CA GLY A 42 10.27 17.42 0.79
C GLY A 42 9.90 17.59 2.27
N CYS A 43 10.84 17.26 3.14
CA CYS A 43 10.73 17.44 4.59
C CYS A 43 12.08 17.89 5.17
N ALA A 44 12.14 18.13 6.47
CA ALA A 44 13.40 18.44 7.14
C ALA A 44 14.42 17.31 6.94
N GLY A 45 15.60 17.64 6.40
CA GLY A 45 16.65 16.67 6.07
C GLY A 45 16.49 15.95 4.72
N MET A 46 15.39 16.15 4.00
CA MET A 46 15.17 15.60 2.65
C MET A 46 14.40 16.64 1.80
N PRO A 47 15.07 17.69 1.28
CA PRO A 47 14.43 18.76 0.53
C PRO A 47 13.71 18.29 -0.74
N GLU A 48 14.23 17.24 -1.37
CA GLU A 48 13.63 16.54 -2.51
C GLU A 48 13.30 15.10 -2.12
N ASN A 49 12.02 14.77 -2.14
CA ASN A 49 11.57 13.44 -1.73
C ASN A 49 11.77 12.43 -2.85
N VAL A 50 12.67 11.48 -2.64
CA VAL A 50 12.99 10.39 -3.60
C VAL A 50 12.09 9.16 -3.41
N GLY A 51 11.01 9.29 -2.65
CA GLY A 51 10.10 8.21 -2.30
C GLY A 51 10.44 7.55 -0.96
N LEU A 52 9.47 6.84 -0.40
CA LEU A 52 9.57 6.19 0.90
C LEU A 52 9.20 4.71 0.77
N ALA A 53 10.05 3.83 1.29
CA ALA A 53 9.75 2.41 1.41
C ALA A 53 9.19 2.10 2.80
N GLY A 54 8.15 1.26 2.84
CA GLY A 54 7.58 0.76 4.10
C GLY A 54 6.96 1.84 5.00
N ALA A 55 6.49 2.95 4.44
CA ALA A 55 5.71 3.93 5.17
C ALA A 55 4.35 3.34 5.60
N TYR A 56 3.83 3.77 6.74
CA TYR A 56 2.42 3.56 7.07
C TYR A 56 1.58 4.49 6.21
N SER A 57 0.49 3.98 5.65
CA SER A 57 -0.38 4.81 4.82
C SER A 57 -1.84 4.41 4.94
N GLY A 58 -2.71 5.39 4.76
CA GLY A 58 -4.16 5.17 4.75
C GLY A 58 -4.93 6.48 4.68
N ILE A 59 -6.25 6.37 4.62
CA ILE A 59 -7.14 7.53 4.53
C ILE A 59 -7.85 7.70 5.88
N VAL A 60 -7.81 8.92 6.40
CA VAL A 60 -8.46 9.34 7.64
C VAL A 60 -9.21 10.65 7.37
N GLU A 61 -10.54 10.62 7.50
CA GLU A 61 -11.41 11.79 7.32
C GLU A 61 -11.08 12.65 6.07
N GLY A 62 -11.00 12.01 4.89
CA GLY A 62 -10.74 12.69 3.61
C GLY A 62 -9.29 13.15 3.42
N LYS A 63 -8.36 12.69 4.26
CA LYS A 63 -6.93 12.95 4.12
C LYS A 63 -6.15 11.67 3.92
N LEU A 64 -5.32 11.62 2.87
CA LEU A 64 -4.34 10.56 2.70
C LEU A 64 -3.16 10.85 3.61
N LEU A 65 -2.86 9.93 4.51
CA LEU A 65 -1.71 9.99 5.41
C LEU A 65 -0.59 9.07 4.90
N VAL A 66 0.64 9.57 4.96
CA VAL A 66 1.87 8.79 4.74
C VAL A 66 2.82 9.12 5.89
N LEU A 67 3.17 8.11 6.70
CA LEU A 67 3.93 8.31 7.93
C LEU A 67 5.19 7.45 7.94
N GLY A 68 6.30 8.04 8.32
CA GLY A 68 7.58 7.36 8.47
C GLY A 68 8.12 6.86 7.13
N GLY A 69 8.58 5.61 7.12
CA GLY A 69 9.24 5.03 5.96
C GLY A 69 10.74 5.19 5.98
N ALA A 70 11.42 4.62 5.00
CA ALA A 70 12.85 4.71 4.85
C ALA A 70 13.26 4.79 3.38
N ASN A 71 14.38 5.44 3.12
CA ASN A 71 14.95 5.54 1.78
C ASN A 71 16.48 5.77 1.83
N PHE A 72 17.05 6.11 0.70
CA PHE A 72 18.44 6.49 0.52
C PHE A 72 18.46 7.90 -0.07
N PRO A 73 18.44 8.96 0.76
CA PRO A 73 18.22 10.33 0.29
C PRO A 73 19.37 10.91 -0.54
N ASP A 74 20.63 10.49 -0.28
CA ASP A 74 21.81 11.08 -0.90
C ASP A 74 22.33 10.31 -2.11
N LYS A 75 22.42 8.98 -1.99
CA LYS A 75 23.01 8.08 -2.99
C LYS A 75 22.30 6.73 -2.98
N TYR A 76 22.35 6.02 -4.09
CA TYR A 76 21.85 4.66 -4.15
C TYR A 76 22.65 3.70 -3.26
N PRO A 77 22.06 2.59 -2.77
CA PRO A 77 22.74 1.62 -1.91
C PRO A 77 24.06 1.08 -2.51
N TRP A 78 24.06 0.82 -3.81
CA TRP A 78 25.25 0.30 -4.54
C TRP A 78 26.34 1.33 -4.76
N GLU A 79 26.08 2.60 -4.50
CA GLU A 79 27.02 3.72 -4.52
C GLU A 79 27.53 4.08 -3.11
N GLY A 80 27.16 3.27 -2.11
CA GLY A 80 27.51 3.49 -0.71
C GLY A 80 26.55 4.45 0.03
N GLY A 81 25.35 4.66 -0.49
CA GLY A 81 24.30 5.44 0.16
C GLY A 81 23.90 4.86 1.51
N LEU A 82 23.64 5.73 2.47
CA LEU A 82 23.17 5.34 3.80
C LEU A 82 21.65 5.37 3.85
N LYS A 83 21.07 4.28 4.36
CA LYS A 83 19.64 4.18 4.58
C LYS A 83 19.22 5.07 5.73
N THR A 84 18.21 5.91 5.50
CA THR A 84 17.63 6.81 6.48
C THR A 84 16.18 6.43 6.76
N TRP A 85 15.80 6.43 8.03
CA TRP A 85 14.42 6.26 8.50
C TRP A 85 13.84 7.59 8.90
N TRP A 86 12.55 7.78 8.66
CA TRP A 86 11.87 9.05 8.83
C TRP A 86 10.82 8.98 9.94
N ALA A 87 10.60 10.11 10.61
CA ALA A 87 9.56 10.30 11.61
C ALA A 87 8.44 11.22 11.11
N THR A 88 8.52 11.66 9.86
CA THR A 88 7.65 12.67 9.25
C THR A 88 6.27 12.07 8.92
N LEU A 89 5.22 12.85 9.20
CA LEU A 89 3.86 12.61 8.70
C LEU A 89 3.56 13.58 7.56
N TYR A 90 3.17 13.03 6.43
CA TYR A 90 2.61 13.76 5.29
C TYR A 90 1.10 13.56 5.29
N SER A 91 0.36 14.63 5.17
CA SER A 91 -1.10 14.63 5.05
C SER A 91 -1.52 15.35 3.78
N TYR A 92 -2.15 14.62 2.87
CA TYR A 92 -2.72 15.18 1.65
C TYR A 92 -4.23 15.32 1.79
N ASN A 93 -4.73 16.53 1.65
CA ASN A 93 -6.17 16.78 1.66
C ASN A 93 -6.75 16.45 0.29
N LEU A 94 -7.66 15.46 0.24
CA LEU A 94 -8.27 14.99 -1.00
C LEU A 94 -9.23 16.01 -1.64
N ASP A 95 -9.73 16.98 -0.87
CA ASP A 95 -10.65 18.01 -1.36
C ASP A 95 -9.91 19.25 -1.90
N THR A 96 -8.85 19.69 -1.19
CA THR A 96 -8.09 20.91 -1.58
C THR A 96 -6.84 20.60 -2.40
N GLU A 97 -6.49 19.31 -2.53
CA GLU A 97 -5.29 18.83 -3.23
C GLU A 97 -3.97 19.41 -2.69
N GLU A 98 -3.92 19.67 -1.38
CA GLU A 98 -2.78 20.27 -0.71
C GLU A 98 -2.10 19.32 0.27
N TRP A 99 -0.77 19.37 0.32
CA TRP A 99 0.05 18.68 1.30
C TRP A 99 0.30 19.53 2.55
N THR A 100 0.24 18.88 3.71
CA THR A 100 0.78 19.39 4.98
C THR A 100 1.84 18.41 5.47
N VAL A 101 2.98 18.93 5.89
CA VAL A 101 4.12 18.13 6.40
C VAL A 101 4.29 18.41 7.88
N TYR A 102 4.38 17.35 8.67
CA TYR A 102 4.67 17.38 10.09
C TYR A 102 5.99 16.68 10.33
N ASP A 103 7.06 17.44 10.42
CA ASP A 103 8.38 16.90 10.74
C ASP A 103 8.41 16.37 12.17
N ASP A 104 9.22 15.33 12.41
CA ASP A 104 9.39 14.72 13.74
C ASP A 104 8.07 14.32 14.43
N PHE A 105 7.08 13.90 13.66
CA PHE A 105 5.76 13.52 14.16
C PHE A 105 5.81 12.27 15.06
N LEU A 106 6.65 11.29 14.72
CA LEU A 106 6.93 10.14 15.59
C LEU A 106 8.09 10.47 16.54
N ASP A 107 8.01 10.02 17.78
CA ASP A 107 9.11 10.09 18.76
C ASP A 107 10.38 9.38 18.26
N ARG A 108 10.22 8.43 17.36
CA ARG A 108 11.27 7.61 16.77
C ARG A 108 10.92 7.27 15.31
N PRO A 109 11.88 7.42 14.37
CA PRO A 109 11.67 7.00 12.98
C PRO A 109 11.26 5.53 12.89
N LEU A 110 10.25 5.22 12.08
CA LEU A 110 9.75 3.86 11.87
C LEU A 110 9.43 3.61 10.40
N ALA A 111 9.70 2.37 9.97
CA ALA A 111 9.30 1.85 8.66
C ALA A 111 8.94 0.37 8.75
N TYR A 112 8.32 -0.18 7.69
CA TYR A 112 8.03 -1.62 7.54
C TYR A 112 7.04 -2.19 8.56
N GLY A 113 6.20 -1.34 9.15
CA GLY A 113 5.03 -1.76 9.91
C GLY A 113 3.82 -1.99 9.01
N VAL A 114 2.71 -2.32 9.64
CA VAL A 114 1.41 -2.47 8.98
C VAL A 114 0.52 -1.30 9.35
N SER A 115 -0.32 -0.84 8.43
CA SER A 115 -1.33 0.18 8.69
C SER A 115 -2.70 -0.23 8.19
N ILE A 116 -3.75 0.19 8.91
CA ILE A 116 -5.14 -0.10 8.60
C ILE A 116 -5.96 1.18 8.84
N SER A 117 -6.68 1.64 7.82
CA SER A 117 -7.65 2.73 7.99
C SER A 117 -8.88 2.22 8.75
N LEU A 118 -9.17 2.86 9.87
CA LEU A 118 -10.36 2.63 10.70
C LEU A 118 -11.23 3.89 10.71
N PRO A 119 -12.51 3.79 11.10
CA PRO A 119 -13.36 4.98 11.23
C PRO A 119 -12.80 6.03 12.20
N GLU A 120 -12.10 5.59 13.24
CA GLU A 120 -11.49 6.43 14.27
C GLU A 120 -10.08 6.92 13.94
N GLY A 121 -9.45 6.46 12.86
CA GLY A 121 -8.10 6.88 12.50
C GLY A 121 -7.28 5.85 11.73
N LEU A 122 -5.98 6.06 11.65
CA LEU A 122 -5.03 5.13 11.04
C LEU A 122 -4.34 4.29 12.12
N LEU A 123 -4.70 3.01 12.21
CA LEU A 123 -4.04 2.06 13.10
C LEU A 123 -2.70 1.65 12.50
N CYS A 124 -1.63 1.82 13.28
CA CYS A 124 -0.26 1.46 12.93
C CYS A 124 0.25 0.37 13.87
N ILE A 125 0.88 -0.66 13.31
CA ILE A 125 1.28 -1.87 14.04
C ILE A 125 2.74 -2.19 13.76
N GLY A 126 3.55 -2.27 14.81
CA GLY A 126 4.95 -2.68 14.71
C GLY A 126 5.84 -1.69 13.95
N GLY A 127 6.66 -2.20 13.05
CA GLY A 127 7.66 -1.44 12.29
C GLY A 127 9.05 -1.54 12.91
N CYS A 128 10.05 -1.06 12.17
CA CYS A 128 11.45 -1.10 12.59
C CYS A 128 12.15 0.23 12.31
N ASP A 129 13.17 0.54 13.11
CA ASP A 129 14.18 1.52 12.78
C ASP A 129 15.51 0.82 12.38
N HIS A 130 16.61 1.55 12.39
CA HIS A 130 17.93 1.02 12.08
C HIS A 130 18.46 0.04 13.12
N ALA A 131 17.94 0.06 14.37
CA ALA A 131 18.45 -0.70 15.50
C ALA A 131 17.55 -1.85 15.93
N ARG A 132 16.22 -1.67 15.84
CA ARG A 132 15.25 -2.64 16.38
C ARG A 132 13.87 -2.53 15.77
N CYS A 133 13.09 -3.60 15.91
CA CYS A 133 11.66 -3.58 15.64
C CYS A 133 10.88 -3.03 16.83
N SER A 134 9.68 -2.55 16.57
CA SER A 134 8.73 -2.03 17.56
C SER A 134 7.63 -3.05 17.79
N ASP A 135 7.26 -3.23 19.02
CA ASP A 135 6.08 -3.98 19.45
C ASP A 135 4.84 -3.09 19.62
N LYS A 136 4.99 -1.78 19.41
CA LYS A 136 3.91 -0.81 19.63
C LYS A 136 2.80 -0.94 18.60
N VAL A 137 1.57 -0.77 19.09
CA VAL A 137 0.37 -0.55 18.31
C VAL A 137 -0.16 0.82 18.70
N PHE A 138 -0.41 1.69 17.72
CA PHE A 138 -0.86 3.05 17.98
C PHE A 138 -1.83 3.51 16.89
N LEU A 139 -2.71 4.43 17.25
CA LEU A 139 -3.69 5.02 16.34
C LEU A 139 -3.35 6.49 16.09
N ILE A 140 -3.32 6.88 14.83
CA ILE A 140 -3.26 8.29 14.43
C ILE A 140 -4.68 8.79 14.26
N LYS A 141 -5.06 9.73 15.11
CA LYS A 141 -6.37 10.39 15.09
C LYS A 141 -6.25 11.78 14.54
N LYS A 142 -7.27 12.22 13.80
CA LYS A 142 -7.38 13.62 13.42
C LYS A 142 -8.00 14.40 14.61
N GLU A 143 -7.42 15.54 14.93
CA GLU A 143 -8.00 16.61 15.72
C GLU A 143 -8.35 17.80 14.82
N ILE A 144 -8.84 18.91 15.38
CA ILE A 144 -9.39 20.04 14.62
C ILE A 144 -8.42 20.48 13.50
N ASP A 145 -7.18 20.78 13.85
CA ASP A 145 -6.17 21.31 12.90
C ASP A 145 -4.88 20.46 12.83
N SER A 146 -4.86 19.27 13.45
CA SER A 146 -3.66 18.46 13.56
C SER A 146 -3.97 16.97 13.61
N PHE A 147 -2.94 16.17 13.79
CA PHE A 147 -3.03 14.75 14.08
C PHE A 147 -2.34 14.46 15.42
N VAL A 148 -2.86 13.47 16.14
CA VAL A 148 -2.29 12.99 17.40
C VAL A 148 -2.10 11.49 17.39
N ILE A 149 -1.16 11.03 18.20
CA ILE A 149 -0.88 9.60 18.39
C ILE A 149 -1.53 9.14 19.69
N ASP A 150 -2.45 8.18 19.57
CA ASP A 150 -2.98 7.42 20.70
C ASP A 150 -2.28 6.06 20.79
N SER A 151 -1.37 5.92 21.72
CA SER A 151 -0.62 4.69 21.99
C SER A 151 -1.09 3.93 23.23
N VAL A 152 -2.11 4.44 23.92
CA VAL A 152 -2.58 3.88 25.19
C VAL A 152 -3.74 2.89 24.99
N SER A 153 -4.56 3.13 23.96
CA SER A 153 -5.79 2.35 23.73
C SER A 153 -5.55 0.94 23.16
N TYR A 154 -4.34 0.63 22.72
CA TYR A 154 -4.04 -0.67 22.09
C TYR A 154 -2.90 -1.39 22.81
N PRO A 155 -3.00 -2.73 23.02
CA PRO A 155 -1.92 -3.51 23.60
C PRO A 155 -0.75 -3.62 22.62
N SER A 156 0.48 -3.69 23.14
CA SER A 156 1.65 -4.03 22.36
C SER A 156 1.58 -5.45 21.79
N LEU A 157 2.34 -5.68 20.75
CA LEU A 157 2.58 -7.01 20.21
C LEU A 157 3.30 -7.88 21.26
N PRO A 158 3.08 -9.22 21.24
CA PRO A 158 3.74 -10.14 22.16
C PRO A 158 5.25 -10.25 21.94
#